data_29f5c7a268a63f58b6ab9f5aaa84df5d
#
_entry.id   29f5c7a268a63f58b6ab9f5aaa84df5d
#
_cell.length_a   1.000
_cell.length_b   1.000
_cell.length_c   1.000
_cell.angle_alpha   90.00
_cell.angle_beta   90.00
_cell.angle_gamma   90.00
#
_symmetry.space_group_name_H-M   'P 1'
#
loop_
_entity.id
_entity.type
_entity.pdbx_description
1 polymer ?
#
loop_
_entity_poly.entity_id
_entity_poly.type
_entity_poly.pdbx_seq_one_letter_code
_entity_poly.pdbx_strand_id
1 'polypeptide(L)'
;QGRYRIINFAAPGYGAEHMLASLERGELSRASPCEPTHVIYLALPHHIHRAAGKTTFSSGGPRYQLRAGGSLVYLGTPAAIAASGPAQRSWWLGELDYQFRKASIRRAFAGRPPTTTDGDIDLYFAVVREAYRIVGERWPAAQRHVISWNIHDYFALGQARFYRGLATVDANVHSIESMVPGYALNLAKHSLDPLELHPSGQTYRRVAQHLAAHLFGTTHARQ
;
A
#
# COMPACT_ATOMS: atom_id res chain seq x y z
N GLN A 1 -13.26 12.86 27.31
CA GLN A 1 -12.58 11.77 26.56
C GLN A 1 -12.88 12.00 25.09
N GLY A 2 -11.84 12.29 24.29
CA GLY A 2 -11.94 12.44 22.84
C GLY A 2 -12.37 11.11 22.22
N ARG A 3 -13.45 11.11 21.45
CA ARG A 3 -13.84 9.93 20.66
C ARG A 3 -13.22 10.06 19.28
N TYR A 4 -12.35 9.12 18.91
CA TYR A 4 -11.82 9.02 17.56
C TYR A 4 -12.73 8.12 16.72
N ARG A 5 -12.94 8.53 15.47
CA ARG A 5 -13.60 7.70 14.47
C ARG A 5 -12.53 7.19 13.51
N ILE A 6 -12.40 5.88 13.41
CA ILE A 6 -11.49 5.23 12.45
C ILE A 6 -12.31 4.83 11.23
N ILE A 7 -11.83 5.21 10.05
CA ILE A 7 -12.38 4.78 8.77
C ILE A 7 -11.31 3.96 8.08
N ASN A 8 -11.60 2.69 7.81
CA ASN A 8 -10.68 1.78 7.16
C ASN A 8 -11.02 1.66 5.67
N PHE A 9 -10.07 2.06 4.81
CA PHE A 9 -10.15 1.91 3.36
C PHE A 9 -9.30 0.75 2.83
N ALA A 10 -8.63 0.01 3.71
CA ALA A 10 -7.84 -1.14 3.28
C ALA A 10 -8.76 -2.30 2.90
N ALA A 11 -8.41 -2.97 1.81
CA ALA A 11 -9.04 -4.23 1.40
C ALA A 11 -7.95 -5.23 0.99
N PRO A 12 -8.24 -6.54 1.04
CA PRO A 12 -7.33 -7.56 0.56
C PRO A 12 -6.87 -7.27 -0.87
N GLY A 13 -5.55 -7.30 -1.10
CA GLY A 13 -4.97 -7.01 -2.42
C GLY A 13 -4.72 -5.53 -2.71
N TYR A 14 -5.16 -4.59 -1.88
CA TYR A 14 -4.89 -3.17 -2.07
C TYR A 14 -3.41 -2.84 -1.82
N GLY A 15 -2.92 -1.84 -2.54
CA GLY A 15 -1.59 -1.24 -2.41
C GLY A 15 -1.65 0.28 -2.53
N ALA A 16 -0.50 0.92 -2.71
CA ALA A 16 -0.40 2.38 -2.84
C ALA A 16 -1.20 2.93 -4.02
N GLU A 17 -1.27 2.17 -5.11
CA GLU A 17 -2.01 2.52 -6.34
C GLU A 17 -3.53 2.63 -6.08
N HIS A 18 -4.07 1.82 -5.19
CA HIS A 18 -5.47 1.91 -4.78
C HIS A 18 -5.72 3.13 -3.90
N MET A 19 -4.81 3.43 -2.97
CA MET A 19 -4.87 4.65 -2.14
C MET A 19 -4.89 5.89 -3.04
N LEU A 20 -3.96 5.98 -4.01
CA LEU A 20 -3.89 7.12 -4.93
C LEU A 20 -5.17 7.25 -5.75
N ALA A 21 -5.64 6.16 -6.37
CA ALA A 21 -6.86 6.19 -7.17
C ALA A 21 -8.11 6.60 -6.37
N SER A 22 -8.23 6.13 -5.12
CA SER A 22 -9.33 6.51 -4.23
C SER A 22 -9.26 7.99 -3.83
N LEU A 23 -8.06 8.52 -3.64
CA LEU A 23 -7.85 9.95 -3.40
C LEU A 23 -8.23 10.76 -4.65
N GLU A 24 -7.73 10.43 -5.83
CA GLU A 24 -8.02 11.13 -7.08
C GLU A 24 -9.53 11.17 -7.36
N ARG A 25 -10.24 10.08 -7.11
CA ARG A 25 -11.70 9.96 -7.31
C ARG A 25 -12.52 10.62 -6.20
N GLY A 26 -11.89 11.12 -5.14
CA GLY A 26 -12.57 11.71 -4.00
C GLY A 26 -13.40 10.71 -3.17
N GLU A 27 -13.10 9.42 -3.24
CA GLU A 27 -13.83 8.38 -2.51
C GLU A 27 -13.70 8.54 -1.00
N LEU A 28 -12.49 8.89 -0.54
CA LEU A 28 -12.23 9.15 0.88
C LEU A 28 -13.05 10.33 1.41
N SER A 29 -13.14 11.40 0.63
CA SER A 29 -13.93 12.59 1.03
C SER A 29 -15.42 12.29 1.09
N ARG A 30 -15.93 11.47 0.18
CA ARG A 30 -17.37 11.08 0.21
C ARG A 30 -17.70 10.12 1.35
N ALA A 31 -16.76 9.25 1.71
CA ALA A 31 -17.00 8.27 2.78
C ALA A 31 -16.72 8.83 4.17
N SER A 32 -15.99 9.94 4.28
CA SER A 32 -15.71 10.59 5.55
C SER A 32 -16.69 11.72 5.80
N PRO A 33 -17.48 11.69 6.90
CA PRO A 33 -18.39 12.78 7.27
C PRO A 33 -17.66 13.98 7.86
N CYS A 34 -16.37 13.90 8.11
CA CYS A 34 -15.53 14.96 8.66
C CYS A 34 -14.13 14.90 8.03
N GLU A 35 -13.41 15.99 8.14
CA GLU A 35 -12.00 16.03 7.73
C GLU A 35 -11.17 15.11 8.61
N PRO A 36 -10.25 14.33 8.01
CA PRO A 36 -9.35 13.48 8.77
C PRO A 36 -8.33 14.32 9.53
N THR A 37 -8.08 13.98 10.78
CA THR A 37 -6.96 14.54 11.55
C THR A 37 -5.66 13.77 11.33
N HIS A 38 -5.77 12.51 10.95
CA HIS A 38 -4.65 11.62 10.65
C HIS A 38 -4.96 10.78 9.43
N VAL A 39 -4.00 10.65 8.53
CA VAL A 39 -4.03 9.71 7.41
C VAL A 39 -2.85 8.76 7.55
N ILE A 40 -3.15 7.47 7.64
CA ILE A 40 -2.16 6.42 7.92
C ILE A 40 -2.14 5.43 6.76
N TYR A 41 -0.96 5.22 6.18
CA TYR A 41 -0.73 4.19 5.16
C TYR A 41 0.20 3.10 5.70
N LEU A 42 -0.20 1.85 5.53
CA LEU A 42 0.63 0.70 5.86
C LEU A 42 1.47 0.32 4.64
N ALA A 43 2.77 0.61 4.70
CA ALA A 43 3.73 0.34 3.64
C ALA A 43 4.35 -1.04 3.81
N LEU A 44 4.02 -1.94 2.90
CA LEU A 44 4.58 -3.28 2.84
C LEU A 44 5.47 -3.41 1.60
N PRO A 45 6.64 -4.05 1.67
CA PRO A 45 7.53 -4.19 0.51
C PRO A 45 6.85 -4.83 -0.71
N HIS A 46 5.94 -5.78 -0.52
CA HIS A 46 5.21 -6.40 -1.63
C HIS A 46 4.21 -5.44 -2.34
N HIS A 47 3.91 -4.27 -1.76
CA HIS A 47 3.14 -3.24 -2.45
C HIS A 47 3.89 -2.65 -3.65
N ILE A 48 5.23 -2.76 -3.69
CA ILE A 48 6.03 -2.43 -4.87
C ILE A 48 5.57 -3.27 -6.07
N HIS A 49 5.45 -4.59 -5.88
CA HIS A 49 4.98 -5.47 -6.94
C HIS A 49 3.52 -5.24 -7.33
N ARG A 50 2.68 -4.81 -6.38
CA ARG A 50 1.30 -4.44 -6.67
C ARG A 50 1.25 -3.20 -7.54
N ALA A 51 1.94 -2.13 -7.18
CA ALA A 51 2.04 -0.92 -7.97
C ALA A 51 2.59 -1.19 -9.38
N ALA A 52 3.59 -2.06 -9.50
CA ALA A 52 4.16 -2.49 -10.77
C ALA A 52 3.29 -3.48 -11.57
N GLY A 53 2.16 -3.93 -11.01
CA GLY A 53 1.28 -4.89 -11.67
C GLY A 53 1.82 -6.32 -11.76
N LYS A 54 2.80 -6.67 -10.93
CA LYS A 54 3.50 -7.96 -10.94
C LYS A 54 2.88 -9.00 -10.00
N THR A 55 1.68 -8.76 -9.46
CA THR A 55 0.99 -9.70 -8.58
C THR A 55 -0.40 -10.02 -9.08
N THR A 56 -0.87 -11.22 -8.79
CA THR A 56 -2.24 -11.64 -9.12
C THR A 56 -3.29 -10.89 -8.29
N PHE A 57 -2.94 -10.47 -7.07
CA PHE A 57 -3.86 -9.75 -6.18
C PHE A 57 -4.25 -8.36 -6.70
N SER A 58 -3.37 -7.71 -7.44
CA SER A 58 -3.61 -6.39 -8.01
C SER A 58 -3.96 -6.43 -9.51
N SER A 59 -4.25 -7.60 -10.07
CA SER A 59 -4.48 -7.77 -11.52
C SER A 59 -5.65 -6.95 -12.06
N GLY A 60 -6.68 -6.67 -11.24
CA GLY A 60 -7.82 -5.82 -11.58
C GLY A 60 -7.71 -4.37 -11.11
N GLY A 61 -6.66 -4.02 -10.38
CA GLY A 61 -6.50 -2.71 -9.74
C GLY A 61 -6.07 -1.59 -10.70
N PRO A 62 -6.05 -0.35 -10.19
CA PRO A 62 -5.59 0.81 -10.95
C PRO A 62 -4.13 0.65 -11.35
N ARG A 63 -3.77 1.22 -12.51
CA ARG A 63 -2.41 1.22 -13.04
C ARG A 63 -1.92 2.63 -13.26
N TYR A 64 -0.67 2.84 -12.92
CA TYR A 64 0.06 4.08 -13.13
C TYR A 64 1.36 3.79 -13.86
N GLN A 65 1.82 4.77 -14.59
CA GLN A 65 3.12 4.77 -15.26
C GLN A 65 3.91 5.99 -14.80
N LEU A 66 5.14 5.77 -14.41
CA LEU A 66 6.11 6.83 -14.19
C LEU A 66 6.79 7.15 -15.53
N ARG A 67 6.62 8.37 -16.03
CA ARG A 67 7.26 8.85 -17.26
C ARG A 67 8.64 9.41 -16.99
N ALA A 68 9.44 9.52 -18.04
CA ALA A 68 10.65 10.32 -18.02
C ALA A 68 10.31 11.74 -17.53
N GLY A 69 11.08 12.26 -16.55
CA GLY A 69 10.75 13.54 -15.90
C GLY A 69 9.91 13.42 -14.63
N GLY A 70 9.54 12.20 -14.19
CA GLY A 70 8.95 11.96 -12.88
C GLY A 70 7.43 12.15 -12.77
N SER A 71 6.74 12.46 -13.88
CA SER A 71 5.29 12.58 -13.87
C SER A 71 4.60 11.22 -13.84
N LEU A 72 3.55 11.09 -13.02
CA LEU A 72 2.67 9.92 -12.98
C LEU A 72 1.52 10.08 -13.98
N VAL A 73 1.21 9.00 -14.68
CA VAL A 73 0.06 8.93 -15.58
C VAL A 73 -0.82 7.77 -15.16
N TYR A 74 -2.09 8.05 -14.92
CA TYR A 74 -3.10 7.02 -14.71
C TYR A 74 -3.42 6.32 -16.02
N LEU A 75 -3.27 5.00 -16.06
CA LEU A 75 -3.53 4.18 -17.25
C LEU A 75 -4.93 3.54 -17.25
N GLY A 76 -5.64 3.62 -16.14
CA GLY A 76 -6.90 2.91 -15.94
C GLY A 76 -6.74 1.59 -15.17
N THR A 77 -7.79 0.78 -15.19
CA THR A 77 -7.71 -0.62 -14.74
C THR A 77 -7.36 -1.53 -15.91
N PRO A 78 -6.81 -2.72 -15.71
CA PRO A 78 -6.55 -3.66 -16.81
C PRO A 78 -7.79 -3.94 -17.67
N ALA A 79 -8.96 -4.04 -17.07
CA ALA A 79 -10.22 -4.19 -17.80
C ALA A 79 -10.52 -2.96 -18.67
N ALA A 80 -10.33 -1.74 -18.15
CA ALA A 80 -10.55 -0.50 -18.90
C ALA A 80 -9.47 -0.30 -19.98
N ILE A 81 -8.20 -0.64 -19.69
CA ILE A 81 -7.12 -0.60 -20.69
C ILE A 81 -7.42 -1.58 -21.81
N ALA A 82 -7.79 -2.79 -21.42
CA ALA A 82 -8.24 -3.78 -22.36
C ALA A 82 -9.47 -3.26 -23.14
N ALA A 83 -10.47 -2.58 -22.54
CA ALA A 83 -11.66 -1.99 -23.17
C ALA A 83 -11.38 -0.83 -24.14
N SER A 84 -10.21 -0.24 -24.16
CA SER A 84 -9.85 0.83 -25.11
C SER A 84 -9.22 0.34 -26.42
N GLY A 85 -8.98 -0.96 -26.56
CA GLY A 85 -8.37 -1.55 -27.77
C GLY A 85 -9.40 -1.88 -28.88
N PRO A 86 -8.97 -1.97 -30.15
CA PRO A 86 -9.86 -2.26 -31.28
C PRO A 86 -10.56 -3.64 -31.21
N ALA A 87 -10.06 -4.57 -30.40
CA ALA A 87 -10.65 -5.91 -30.20
C ALA A 87 -11.89 -5.92 -29.31
N GLN A 88 -12.32 -4.79 -28.78
CA GLN A 88 -13.20 -4.72 -27.62
C GLN A 88 -14.64 -4.33 -27.87
N ARG A 89 -15.15 -4.63 -29.00
CA ARG A 89 -16.60 -4.58 -29.22
C ARG A 89 -17.35 -5.79 -28.60
N SER A 90 -16.65 -6.67 -27.93
CA SER A 90 -17.26 -7.85 -27.30
C SER A 90 -16.73 -8.05 -25.89
N TRP A 91 -17.61 -7.95 -24.87
CA TRP A 91 -17.28 -8.11 -23.45
C TRP A 91 -16.64 -9.47 -23.13
N TRP A 92 -17.02 -10.55 -23.81
CA TRP A 92 -16.51 -11.90 -23.57
C TRP A 92 -15.06 -12.06 -24.07
N LEU A 93 -14.65 -11.34 -25.14
CA LEU A 93 -13.26 -11.31 -25.59
C LEU A 93 -12.38 -10.56 -24.58
N GLY A 94 -12.89 -9.47 -23.99
CA GLY A 94 -12.20 -8.76 -22.90
C GLY A 94 -12.05 -9.64 -21.65
N GLU A 95 -13.06 -10.42 -21.29
CA GLU A 95 -13.00 -11.35 -20.17
C GLU A 95 -12.02 -12.50 -20.45
N LEU A 96 -12.02 -13.08 -21.63
CA LEU A 96 -11.05 -14.09 -22.02
C LEU A 96 -9.61 -13.55 -21.97
N ASP A 97 -9.35 -12.39 -22.54
CA ASP A 97 -8.02 -11.75 -22.49
C ASP A 97 -7.59 -11.50 -21.03
N TYR A 98 -8.50 -11.02 -20.18
CA TYR A 98 -8.26 -10.87 -18.75
C TYR A 98 -7.90 -12.19 -18.08
N GLN A 99 -8.65 -13.27 -18.32
CA GLN A 99 -8.39 -14.59 -17.75
C GLN A 99 -7.07 -15.19 -18.27
N PHE A 100 -6.75 -15.01 -19.55
CA PHE A 100 -5.48 -15.43 -20.14
C PHE A 100 -4.29 -14.66 -19.53
N ARG A 101 -4.39 -13.35 -19.37
CA ARG A 101 -3.35 -12.53 -18.70
C ARG A 101 -3.16 -12.94 -17.24
N LYS A 102 -4.26 -13.16 -16.53
CA LYS A 102 -4.24 -13.64 -15.15
C LYS A 102 -3.57 -15.02 -15.04
N ALA A 103 -3.90 -15.94 -15.95
CA ALA A 103 -3.27 -17.25 -16.01
C ALA A 103 -1.78 -17.17 -16.39
N SER A 104 -1.42 -16.31 -17.33
CA SER A 104 -0.03 -16.06 -17.73
C SER A 104 0.79 -15.46 -16.60
N ILE A 105 0.25 -14.49 -15.87
CA ILE A 105 0.88 -13.93 -14.67
C ILE A 105 1.04 -15.02 -13.60
N ARG A 106 0.01 -15.82 -13.35
CA ARG A 106 0.11 -16.96 -12.43
C ARG A 106 1.20 -17.95 -12.83
N ARG A 107 1.31 -18.29 -14.13
CA ARG A 107 2.35 -19.21 -14.64
C ARG A 107 3.74 -18.58 -14.57
N ALA A 108 3.86 -17.30 -14.94
CA ALA A 108 5.14 -16.59 -14.89
C ALA A 108 5.72 -16.50 -13.48
N PHE A 109 4.85 -16.44 -12.46
CA PHE A 109 5.26 -16.32 -11.06
C PHE A 109 5.01 -17.60 -10.23
N ALA A 110 4.60 -18.70 -10.86
CA ALA A 110 4.44 -19.99 -10.19
C ALA A 110 5.80 -20.46 -9.66
N GLY A 111 6.00 -20.35 -8.36
CA GLY A 111 7.18 -20.83 -7.65
C GLY A 111 8.38 -19.89 -7.56
N ARG A 112 8.31 -18.66 -8.11
CA ARG A 112 9.35 -17.64 -7.90
C ARG A 112 8.71 -16.29 -7.57
N PRO A 113 9.20 -15.59 -6.52
CA PRO A 113 8.76 -14.22 -6.28
C PRO A 113 9.14 -13.35 -7.49
N PRO A 114 8.31 -12.37 -7.88
CA PRO A 114 8.62 -11.49 -8.99
C PRO A 114 9.89 -10.71 -8.68
N THR A 115 10.77 -10.56 -9.67
CA THR A 115 11.97 -9.75 -9.53
C THR A 115 11.61 -8.27 -9.40
N THR A 116 12.04 -7.65 -8.31
CA THR A 116 11.91 -6.21 -8.11
C THR A 116 12.99 -5.49 -8.92
N THR A 117 12.59 -4.53 -9.74
CA THR A 117 13.50 -3.64 -10.45
C THR A 117 13.56 -2.28 -9.77
N ASP A 118 14.57 -1.50 -10.07
CA ASP A 118 14.68 -0.11 -9.63
C ASP A 118 13.48 0.73 -10.09
N GLY A 119 13.03 0.52 -11.33
CA GLY A 119 11.85 1.19 -11.86
C GLY A 119 10.55 0.87 -11.11
N ASP A 120 10.42 -0.36 -10.59
CA ASP A 120 9.25 -0.73 -9.76
C ASP A 120 9.24 0.06 -8.45
N ILE A 121 10.43 0.22 -7.84
CA ILE A 121 10.60 0.97 -6.59
C ILE A 121 10.32 2.45 -6.83
N ASP A 122 10.84 3.01 -7.92
CA ASP A 122 10.62 4.41 -8.30
C ASP A 122 9.15 4.70 -8.56
N LEU A 123 8.46 3.83 -9.30
CA LEU A 123 7.02 3.92 -9.53
C LEU A 123 6.24 3.87 -8.22
N TYR A 124 6.54 2.91 -7.34
CA TYR A 124 5.86 2.78 -6.05
C TYR A 124 5.98 4.06 -5.23
N PHE A 125 7.19 4.61 -5.08
CA PHE A 125 7.39 5.83 -4.30
C PHE A 125 6.82 7.07 -4.98
N ALA A 126 6.78 7.13 -6.31
CA ALA A 126 6.08 8.20 -7.02
C ALA A 126 4.57 8.17 -6.70
N VAL A 127 3.97 6.97 -6.69
CA VAL A 127 2.55 6.78 -6.31
C VAL A 127 2.30 7.19 -4.86
N VAL A 128 3.15 6.77 -3.93
CA VAL A 128 3.00 7.14 -2.51
C VAL A 128 3.15 8.64 -2.29
N ARG A 129 4.16 9.27 -2.88
CA ARG A 129 4.36 10.73 -2.79
C ARG A 129 3.18 11.50 -3.33
N GLU A 130 2.67 11.09 -4.50
CA GLU A 130 1.51 11.75 -5.12
C GLU A 130 0.25 11.60 -4.25
N ALA A 131 0.01 10.42 -3.67
CA ALA A 131 -1.08 10.21 -2.73
C ALA A 131 -0.99 11.17 -1.53
N TYR A 132 0.20 11.32 -0.93
CA TYR A 132 0.38 12.24 0.19
C TYR A 132 0.38 13.72 -0.19
N ARG A 133 0.79 14.07 -1.41
CA ARG A 133 0.62 15.41 -1.96
C ARG A 133 -0.88 15.78 -2.01
N ILE A 134 -1.72 14.89 -2.54
CA ILE A 134 -3.18 15.10 -2.59
C ILE A 134 -3.77 15.20 -1.18
N VAL A 135 -3.32 14.37 -0.24
CA VAL A 135 -3.73 14.45 1.17
C VAL A 135 -3.40 15.83 1.74
N GLY A 136 -2.17 16.32 1.53
CA GLY A 136 -1.73 17.63 2.02
C GLY A 136 -2.49 18.79 1.40
N GLU A 137 -2.84 18.74 0.13
CA GLU A 137 -3.63 19.76 -0.54
C GLU A 137 -5.10 19.74 -0.09
N ARG A 138 -5.67 18.57 0.09
CA ARG A 138 -7.08 18.42 0.43
C ARG A 138 -7.36 18.64 1.91
N TRP A 139 -6.45 18.20 2.75
CA TRP A 139 -6.55 18.28 4.22
C TRP A 139 -5.21 18.76 4.81
N PRO A 140 -4.90 20.06 4.70
CA PRO A 140 -3.59 20.57 5.09
C PRO A 140 -3.31 20.43 6.59
N ALA A 141 -4.34 20.35 7.43
CA ALA A 141 -4.20 20.12 8.87
C ALA A 141 -4.02 18.64 9.25
N ALA A 142 -4.23 17.70 8.30
CA ALA A 142 -4.10 16.28 8.59
C ALA A 142 -2.64 15.88 8.75
N GLN A 143 -2.33 15.21 9.85
CA GLN A 143 -1.04 14.56 10.03
C GLN A 143 -0.95 13.32 9.14
N ARG A 144 0.18 13.17 8.48
CA ARG A 144 0.46 12.09 7.53
C ARG A 144 1.41 11.08 8.15
N HIS A 145 1.06 9.81 8.13
CA HIS A 145 1.83 8.73 8.76
C HIS A 145 2.00 7.55 7.82
N VAL A 146 3.21 7.02 7.75
CA VAL A 146 3.52 5.76 7.08
C VAL A 146 3.99 4.75 8.12
N ILE A 147 3.35 3.61 8.19
CA ILE A 147 3.83 2.46 8.96
C ILE A 147 4.63 1.58 8.02
N SER A 148 5.94 1.53 8.21
CA SER A 148 6.81 0.61 7.48
C SER A 148 6.79 -0.75 8.16
N TRP A 149 6.20 -1.73 7.48
CA TRP A 149 6.10 -3.09 7.97
C TRP A 149 7.14 -3.98 7.30
N ASN A 150 8.23 -4.25 8.00
CA ASN A 150 9.27 -5.13 7.51
C ASN A 150 8.82 -6.57 7.58
N ILE A 151 8.70 -7.20 6.41
CA ILE A 151 8.76 -8.64 6.32
C ILE A 151 10.19 -8.95 5.88
N HIS A 152 10.99 -9.55 6.76
CA HIS A 152 12.34 -9.99 6.41
C HIS A 152 12.30 -10.89 5.17
N ASP A 153 13.33 -10.79 4.36
CA ASP A 153 13.68 -11.65 3.23
C ASP A 153 12.87 -11.52 1.92
N TYR A 154 11.78 -10.77 1.89
CA TYR A 154 11.05 -10.63 0.63
C TYR A 154 11.85 -9.89 -0.46
N PHE A 155 12.84 -9.06 -0.06
CA PHE A 155 13.61 -8.21 -0.99
C PHE A 155 15.03 -7.90 -0.51
N ALA A 156 15.92 -8.89 -0.50
CA ALA A 156 17.31 -8.66 -0.07
C ALA A 156 18.02 -7.50 -0.81
N LEU A 157 17.69 -7.28 -2.09
CA LEU A 157 18.32 -6.22 -2.91
C LEU A 157 17.60 -4.86 -2.86
N GLY A 158 16.32 -4.82 -2.53
CA GLY A 158 15.51 -3.60 -2.54
C GLY A 158 15.33 -2.93 -1.18
N GLN A 159 15.69 -3.59 -0.09
CA GLN A 159 15.35 -3.13 1.27
C GLN A 159 15.94 -1.77 1.61
N ALA A 160 17.23 -1.57 1.40
CA ALA A 160 17.88 -0.28 1.67
C ALA A 160 17.30 0.86 0.81
N ARG A 161 16.95 0.57 -0.45
CA ARG A 161 16.32 1.53 -1.35
C ARG A 161 14.88 1.82 -0.94
N PHE A 162 14.14 0.82 -0.47
CA PHE A 162 12.80 0.99 0.09
C PHE A 162 12.81 1.95 1.28
N TYR A 163 13.74 1.78 2.25
CA TYR A 163 13.84 2.69 3.38
C TYR A 163 14.27 4.10 2.99
N ARG A 164 15.22 4.23 2.06
CA ARG A 164 15.57 5.56 1.52
C ARG A 164 14.38 6.21 0.83
N GLY A 165 13.59 5.43 0.08
CA GLY A 165 12.37 5.92 -0.56
C GLY A 165 11.32 6.39 0.45
N LEU A 166 11.13 5.67 1.55
CA LEU A 166 10.22 6.10 2.63
C LEU A 166 10.62 7.46 3.21
N ALA A 167 11.92 7.70 3.37
CA ALA A 167 12.42 9.00 3.87
C ALA A 167 12.13 10.18 2.93
N THR A 168 11.76 9.92 1.66
CA THR A 168 11.36 10.96 0.69
C THR A 168 9.86 11.28 0.71
N VAL A 169 9.07 10.52 1.45
CA VAL A 169 7.64 10.75 1.57
C VAL A 169 7.40 11.81 2.64
N ASP A 170 6.58 12.81 2.34
CA ASP A 170 6.21 13.86 3.29
C ASP A 170 5.20 13.33 4.32
N ALA A 171 5.71 12.49 5.23
CA ALA A 171 4.94 11.84 6.29
C ALA A 171 5.83 11.42 7.46
N ASN A 172 5.24 11.25 8.64
CA ASN A 172 5.91 10.65 9.78
C ASN A 172 6.03 9.13 9.56
N VAL A 173 7.26 8.63 9.49
CA VAL A 173 7.53 7.19 9.25
C VAL A 173 7.71 6.47 10.57
N HIS A 174 6.89 5.44 10.79
CA HIS A 174 6.97 4.54 11.93
C HIS A 174 7.40 3.16 11.46
N SER A 175 8.44 2.58 12.03
CA SER A 175 8.83 1.21 11.71
C SER A 175 8.11 0.20 12.61
N ILE A 176 7.76 -0.96 12.07
CA ILE A 176 7.20 -2.05 12.90
C ILE A 176 8.16 -2.43 14.03
N GLU A 177 9.46 -2.38 13.80
CA GLU A 177 10.47 -2.70 14.79
C GLU A 177 10.48 -1.72 15.97
N SER A 178 10.22 -0.43 15.72
CA SER A 178 10.09 0.56 16.80
C SER A 178 8.80 0.39 17.62
N MET A 179 7.74 -0.14 16.99
CA MET A 179 6.45 -0.37 17.63
C MET A 179 6.38 -1.72 18.36
N VAL A 180 7.07 -2.71 17.83
CA VAL A 180 7.13 -4.08 18.33
C VAL A 180 8.60 -4.53 18.32
N PRO A 181 9.39 -4.16 19.33
CA PRO A 181 10.81 -4.50 19.38
C PRO A 181 11.05 -6.00 19.26
N GLY A 182 12.00 -6.38 18.43
CA GLY A 182 12.33 -7.78 18.13
C GLY A 182 11.36 -8.46 17.17
N TYR A 183 10.46 -7.69 16.49
CA TYR A 183 9.53 -8.24 15.50
C TYR A 183 10.27 -9.03 14.43
N ALA A 184 11.30 -8.45 13.87
CA ALA A 184 12.09 -9.04 12.80
C ALA A 184 12.83 -10.31 13.22
N LEU A 185 13.27 -10.40 14.48
CA LEU A 185 14.03 -11.53 15.01
C LEU A 185 13.13 -12.72 15.39
N ASN A 186 11.84 -12.51 15.58
CA ASN A 186 10.89 -13.51 16.07
C ASN A 186 9.56 -13.50 15.31
N LEU A 187 9.61 -13.54 13.99
CA LEU A 187 8.41 -13.51 13.14
C LEU A 187 7.36 -14.55 13.56
N ALA A 188 7.78 -15.78 13.85
CA ALA A 188 6.89 -16.85 14.27
C ALA A 188 6.09 -16.49 15.55
N LYS A 189 6.69 -15.78 16.50
CA LYS A 189 6.03 -15.32 17.73
C LYS A 189 5.00 -14.21 17.46
N HIS A 190 5.22 -13.43 16.41
CA HIS A 190 4.44 -12.25 16.07
C HIS A 190 3.41 -12.50 14.96
N SER A 191 3.41 -13.69 14.35
CA SER A 191 2.54 -14.08 13.26
C SER A 191 1.39 -14.97 13.75
N LEU A 192 0.30 -15.03 12.98
CA LEU A 192 -0.80 -15.99 13.19
C LEU A 192 -0.34 -17.40 12.88
N ASP A 193 0.40 -17.55 11.79
CA ASP A 193 1.01 -18.78 11.31
C ASP A 193 2.46 -18.48 10.91
N PRO A 194 3.44 -19.26 11.36
CA PRO A 194 4.84 -19.11 10.98
C PRO A 194 5.08 -19.17 9.47
N LEU A 195 4.21 -19.85 8.72
CA LEU A 195 4.30 -20.01 7.26
C LEU A 195 3.64 -18.85 6.50
N GLU A 196 2.59 -18.25 7.06
CA GLU A 196 1.85 -17.18 6.39
C GLU A 196 2.38 -15.78 6.70
N LEU A 197 3.13 -15.61 7.76
CA LEU A 197 3.74 -14.36 8.22
C LEU A 197 2.73 -13.22 8.45
N HIS A 198 1.43 -13.52 8.51
CA HIS A 198 0.41 -12.53 8.86
C HIS A 198 0.53 -12.18 10.34
N PRO A 199 0.53 -10.89 10.69
CA PRO A 199 0.67 -10.47 12.08
C PRO A 199 -0.44 -11.04 12.96
N SER A 200 -0.07 -11.46 14.16
CA SER A 200 -1.03 -11.91 15.17
C SER A 200 -1.87 -10.74 15.71
N GLY A 201 -3.04 -11.05 16.29
CA GLY A 201 -3.87 -10.03 16.95
C GLY A 201 -3.14 -9.29 18.08
N GLN A 202 -2.18 -9.97 18.76
CA GLN A 202 -1.34 -9.33 19.78
C GLN A 202 -0.38 -8.31 19.14
N THR A 203 0.19 -8.62 18.00
CA THR A 203 1.05 -7.71 17.24
C THR A 203 0.27 -6.46 16.81
N TYR A 204 -0.91 -6.64 16.21
CA TYR A 204 -1.76 -5.50 15.85
C TYR A 204 -2.15 -4.65 17.05
N ARG A 205 -2.41 -5.27 18.22
CA ARG A 205 -2.72 -4.53 19.45
C ARG A 205 -1.54 -3.67 19.90
N ARG A 206 -0.30 -4.18 19.86
CA ARG A 206 0.90 -3.41 20.18
C ARG A 206 1.10 -2.23 19.24
N VAL A 207 0.93 -2.46 17.94
CA VAL A 207 0.99 -1.38 16.94
C VAL A 207 -0.06 -0.31 17.23
N ALA A 208 -1.30 -0.72 17.49
CA ALA A 208 -2.37 0.22 17.81
C ALA A 208 -2.11 1.02 19.10
N GLN A 209 -1.57 0.38 20.14
CA GLN A 209 -1.19 1.04 21.39
C GLN A 209 -0.07 2.07 21.18
N HIS A 210 0.96 1.70 20.40
CA HIS A 210 2.05 2.62 20.08
C HIS A 210 1.54 3.83 19.29
N LEU A 211 0.75 3.59 18.27
CA LEU A 211 0.14 4.68 17.48
C LEU A 211 -0.75 5.56 18.33
N ALA A 212 -1.59 4.98 19.18
CA ALA A 212 -2.46 5.76 20.07
C ALA A 212 -1.65 6.66 21.01
N ALA A 213 -0.57 6.15 21.60
CA ALA A 213 0.31 6.94 22.45
C ALA A 213 1.02 8.04 21.67
N HIS A 214 1.45 7.75 20.44
CA HIS A 214 2.17 8.72 19.60
C HIS A 214 1.26 9.79 19.02
N LEU A 215 0.08 9.40 18.51
CA LEU A 215 -0.83 10.32 17.82
C LEU A 215 -1.68 11.16 18.79
N PHE A 216 -1.99 10.64 19.95
CA PHE A 216 -2.94 11.28 20.87
C PHE A 216 -2.33 11.71 22.22
N GLY A 217 -0.99 11.55 22.35
CA GLY A 217 -0.25 11.89 23.56
C GLY A 217 -0.48 10.89 24.71
N THR A 218 0.43 10.89 25.67
CA THR A 218 0.47 9.94 26.80
C THR A 218 -0.62 10.14 27.85
N THR A 219 -1.68 10.89 27.58
CA THR A 219 -2.70 11.24 28.59
C THR A 219 -3.59 10.04 28.98
N HIS A 220 -3.45 8.88 28.36
CA HIS A 220 -4.29 7.70 28.65
C HIS A 220 -3.54 6.42 29.03
N ALA A 221 -2.26 6.48 29.40
CA ALA A 221 -1.52 5.31 29.86
C ALA A 221 -1.63 5.05 31.36
N ARG A 222 -2.56 5.71 32.05
CA ARG A 222 -2.85 5.45 33.49
C ARG A 222 -4.36 5.37 33.69
N GLN A 223 -4.91 4.22 33.47
CA GLN A 223 -6.02 3.65 34.25
C GLN A 223 -6.09 2.15 34.00
#